data_eb093b3d1808155790bee9efe65552c5
#
_entry.id   eb093b3d1808155790bee9efe65552c5
#
_cell.length_a   1.000
_cell.length_b   1.000
_cell.length_c   1.000
_cell.angle_alpha   90.00
_cell.angle_beta   90.00
_cell.angle_gamma   90.00
#
_symmetry.space_group_name_H-M   'P 1'
#
loop_
_entity.id
_entity.type
_entity.pdbx_description
1 polymer ?
#
loop_
_entity_poly.entity_id
_entity_poly.type
_entity_poly.pdbx_seq_one_letter_code
_entity_poly.pdbx_strand_id
1 'polypeptide(L)'
;ATPTRQVPRFAKAGLPGESHDVVLELKLLADVGLVGFPNVGKSTLLSVVSKAHPKIANYHFTTLYPNLGVVYVDDGVSFVMADIPGIIEGASEGAGLGHDFHRHIDRCRLLVHLVDVSGSEGRDPVADFDAINDELKNYSPELARRPQIVVGNKTDLLQDPEQLETLKKHVEEAGYSFLEMSAATHQGTRELVQTIGRMLSQLPPVVVYEPEYVPRPPEVDTSQPLTIHVEDNTWLVEGPWLQR
;
A
#
# COMPACT_ATOMS: atom_id res chain seq x y z
N ALA A 1 -43.26 9.69 7.36
CA ALA A 1 -44.06 10.78 7.92
C ALA A 1 -43.66 12.10 7.24
N THR A 2 -44.61 12.92 6.87
CA THR A 2 -44.37 14.26 6.30
C THR A 2 -44.86 15.30 7.32
N PRO A 3 -44.43 16.59 7.24
CA PRO A 3 -44.92 17.63 8.15
C PRO A 3 -46.44 17.73 8.20
N THR A 4 -47.15 17.35 7.12
CA THR A 4 -48.60 17.39 7.01
C THR A 4 -49.28 16.05 7.36
N ARG A 5 -48.54 14.94 7.54
CA ARG A 5 -49.03 13.62 7.84
C ARG A 5 -48.13 12.91 8.84
N GLN A 6 -48.30 13.24 10.10
CA GLN A 6 -47.46 12.76 11.21
C GLN A 6 -47.69 11.29 11.59
N VAL A 7 -48.85 10.75 11.33
CA VAL A 7 -49.17 9.35 11.61
C VAL A 7 -49.76 8.70 10.33
N PRO A 8 -48.94 8.06 9.52
CA PRO A 8 -49.45 7.31 8.39
C PRO A 8 -50.21 6.07 8.89
N ARG A 9 -51.39 5.80 8.33
CA ARG A 9 -52.21 4.62 8.65
C ARG A 9 -51.80 3.35 7.90
N PHE A 10 -50.75 3.46 7.09
CA PHE A 10 -50.16 2.34 6.34
C PHE A 10 -48.63 2.42 6.40
N ALA A 11 -48.00 1.28 6.38
CA ALA A 11 -46.56 1.14 6.21
C ALA A 11 -46.32 0.08 5.15
N LYS A 12 -45.31 0.29 4.33
CA LYS A 12 -44.78 -0.74 3.43
C LYS A 12 -44.00 -1.75 4.26
N ALA A 13 -44.30 -3.04 4.08
CA ALA A 13 -43.47 -4.09 4.69
C ALA A 13 -42.00 -3.97 4.23
N GLY A 14 -41.08 -4.26 5.11
CA GLY A 14 -39.67 -4.38 4.74
C GLY A 14 -39.45 -5.57 3.82
N LEU A 15 -38.46 -5.46 2.97
CA LEU A 15 -37.96 -6.61 2.21
C LEU A 15 -37.19 -7.56 3.16
N PRO A 16 -37.20 -8.88 2.89
CA PRO A 16 -36.34 -9.80 3.59
C PRO A 16 -34.87 -9.33 3.51
N GLY A 17 -34.14 -9.42 4.61
CA GLY A 17 -32.72 -9.15 4.62
C GLY A 17 -31.94 -10.28 3.93
N GLU A 18 -30.81 -9.94 3.35
CA GLU A 18 -29.88 -10.91 2.80
C GLU A 18 -28.75 -11.15 3.81
N SER A 19 -28.29 -12.40 3.90
CA SER A 19 -27.13 -12.76 4.73
C SER A 19 -26.04 -13.33 3.83
N HIS A 20 -24.84 -12.76 3.92
CA HIS A 20 -23.69 -13.19 3.14
C HIS A 20 -22.51 -13.44 4.06
N ASP A 21 -21.80 -14.53 3.81
CA ASP A 21 -20.47 -14.74 4.39
C ASP A 21 -19.47 -13.95 3.56
N VAL A 22 -18.77 -13.03 4.22
CA VAL A 22 -17.77 -12.18 3.56
C VAL A 22 -16.40 -12.42 4.14
N VAL A 23 -15.40 -12.49 3.26
CA VAL A 23 -13.99 -12.50 3.63
C VAL A 23 -13.45 -11.10 3.42
N LEU A 24 -13.03 -10.47 4.51
CA LEU A 24 -12.39 -9.15 4.46
C LEU A 24 -10.87 -9.34 4.32
N GLU A 25 -10.32 -8.90 3.20
CA GLU A 25 -8.89 -8.89 2.97
C GLU A 25 -8.37 -7.45 3.04
N LEU A 26 -7.55 -7.14 4.08
CA LEU A 26 -6.88 -5.85 4.17
C LEU A 26 -5.67 -5.84 3.24
N LYS A 27 -5.78 -5.10 2.16
CA LYS A 27 -4.80 -5.11 1.06
C LYS A 27 -3.75 -3.99 1.09
N LEU A 28 -3.83 -3.00 1.93
CA LEU A 28 -2.89 -1.88 1.94
C LEU A 28 -1.85 -2.06 3.04
N LEU A 29 -0.57 -2.05 2.69
CA LEU A 29 0.52 -2.02 3.66
C LEU A 29 1.29 -0.71 3.62
N ALA A 30 1.82 -0.34 2.47
CA ALA A 30 2.63 0.86 2.35
C ALA A 30 2.59 1.42 0.93
N ASP A 31 2.77 2.74 0.81
CA ASP A 31 2.96 3.41 -0.46
C ASP A 31 4.40 3.25 -0.95
N VAL A 32 5.35 3.20 0.01
CA VAL A 32 6.80 3.17 -0.23
C VAL A 32 7.42 1.99 0.49
N GLY A 33 8.18 1.17 -0.24
CA GLY A 33 8.97 0.08 0.32
C GLY A 33 10.44 0.44 0.41
N LEU A 34 11.07 0.20 1.58
CA LEU A 34 12.51 0.31 1.75
C LEU A 34 13.16 -1.02 1.38
N VAL A 35 14.15 -0.97 0.49
CA VAL A 35 14.95 -2.12 0.09
C VAL A 35 16.44 -1.82 0.26
N GLY A 36 17.26 -2.84 0.40
CA GLY A 36 18.68 -2.70 0.60
C GLY A 36 19.23 -3.76 1.55
N PHE A 37 20.54 -3.96 1.57
CA PHE A 37 21.23 -4.91 2.43
C PHE A 37 20.95 -4.67 3.94
N PRO A 38 21.19 -5.65 4.80
CA PRO A 38 21.22 -5.43 6.25
C PRO A 38 22.20 -4.29 6.60
N ASN A 39 21.91 -3.56 7.68
CA ASN A 39 22.73 -2.49 8.25
C ASN A 39 22.96 -1.26 7.35
N VAL A 40 22.34 -1.16 6.18
CA VAL A 40 22.43 0.06 5.33
C VAL A 40 21.65 1.26 5.89
N GLY A 41 20.85 1.06 6.96
CA GLY A 41 20.15 2.13 7.67
C GLY A 41 18.68 2.26 7.35
N LYS A 42 18.01 1.24 6.81
CA LYS A 42 16.56 1.24 6.51
C LYS A 42 15.69 1.61 7.72
N SER A 43 15.85 0.87 8.82
CA SER A 43 15.07 1.10 10.05
C SER A 43 15.43 2.42 10.71
N THR A 44 16.69 2.88 10.58
CA THR A 44 17.10 4.21 11.06
C THR A 44 16.39 5.30 10.28
N LEU A 45 16.40 5.22 8.94
CA LEU A 45 15.68 6.15 8.09
C LEU A 45 14.20 6.19 8.47
N LEU A 46 13.56 5.03 8.58
CA LEU A 46 12.15 4.94 8.94
C LEU A 46 11.85 5.63 10.28
N SER A 47 12.72 5.45 11.28
CA SER A 47 12.58 6.08 12.60
C SER A 47 12.70 7.59 12.55
N VAL A 48 13.60 8.09 11.68
CA VAL A 48 13.89 9.52 11.56
C VAL A 48 12.78 10.27 10.83
N VAL A 49 12.22 9.68 9.76
CA VAL A 49 11.20 10.35 8.94
C VAL A 49 9.77 10.13 9.42
N SER A 50 9.54 9.15 10.28
CA SER A 50 8.22 8.90 10.87
C SER A 50 7.89 9.88 11.96
N LYS A 51 6.67 10.43 11.94
CA LYS A 51 6.18 11.35 12.99
C LYS A 51 5.88 10.65 14.32
N ALA A 52 5.57 9.36 14.27
CA ALA A 52 5.38 8.48 15.41
C ALA A 52 6.38 7.32 15.34
N HIS A 53 6.71 6.72 16.48
CA HIS A 53 7.56 5.53 16.48
C HIS A 53 7.00 4.47 15.50
N PRO A 54 7.83 3.93 14.60
CA PRO A 54 7.42 2.88 13.70
C PRO A 54 6.79 1.72 14.48
N LYS A 55 5.69 1.19 13.96
CA LYS A 55 4.99 0.06 14.58
C LYS A 55 5.30 -1.21 13.84
N ILE A 56 5.66 -2.25 14.57
CA ILE A 56 5.73 -3.61 14.05
C ILE A 56 4.29 -4.05 13.78
N ALA A 57 3.99 -4.34 12.54
CA ALA A 57 2.68 -4.81 12.15
C ALA A 57 2.61 -6.34 12.29
N ASN A 58 1.92 -6.82 13.34
CA ASN A 58 1.68 -8.24 13.58
C ASN A 58 0.52 -8.72 12.70
N TYR A 59 0.84 -9.20 11.53
CA TYR A 59 -0.14 -9.89 10.67
C TYR A 59 -0.08 -11.38 10.94
N HIS A 60 -1.19 -11.98 11.34
CA HIS A 60 -1.30 -13.42 11.71
C HIS A 60 -0.92 -14.38 10.56
N PHE A 61 -0.75 -13.86 9.37
CA PHE A 61 -0.45 -14.62 8.16
C PHE A 61 0.97 -14.36 7.60
N THR A 62 1.83 -13.58 8.31
CA THR A 62 3.21 -13.31 7.88
C THR A 62 4.21 -13.88 8.88
N THR A 63 5.24 -14.53 8.39
CA THR A 63 6.40 -14.95 9.19
C THR A 63 7.39 -13.81 9.42
N LEU A 64 7.31 -12.74 8.63
CA LEU A 64 8.13 -11.55 8.73
C LEU A 64 7.22 -10.34 9.02
N TYR A 65 7.59 -9.56 10.02
CA TYR A 65 6.83 -8.40 10.49
C TYR A 65 7.44 -7.11 9.94
N PRO A 66 6.80 -6.44 8.97
CA PRO A 66 7.30 -5.18 8.47
C PRO A 66 7.17 -4.08 9.54
N ASN A 67 8.17 -3.22 9.61
CA ASN A 67 8.07 -2.00 10.38
C ASN A 67 7.40 -0.92 9.51
N LEU A 68 6.31 -0.35 9.98
CA LEU A 68 5.55 0.67 9.27
C LEU A 68 5.70 2.03 9.94
N GLY A 69 5.90 3.07 9.15
CA GLY A 69 5.94 4.45 9.59
C GLY A 69 5.09 5.36 8.72
N VAL A 70 4.37 6.29 9.36
CA VAL A 70 3.64 7.36 8.65
C VAL A 70 4.55 8.56 8.51
N VAL A 71 4.82 8.96 7.28
CA VAL A 71 5.69 10.08 6.90
C VAL A 71 4.85 11.24 6.41
N TYR A 72 5.10 12.42 6.93
CA TYR A 72 4.43 13.66 6.53
C TYR A 72 5.35 14.47 5.63
N VAL A 73 4.86 14.85 4.47
CA VAL A 73 5.61 15.69 3.51
C VAL A 73 5.42 17.16 3.85
N ASP A 74 4.16 17.60 3.86
CA ASP A 74 3.69 18.94 4.19
C ASP A 74 2.29 18.85 4.81
N ASP A 75 1.66 20.00 5.13
CA ASP A 75 0.31 20.05 5.70
C ASP A 75 -0.73 19.34 4.82
N GLY A 76 -1.20 18.21 5.31
CA GLY A 76 -2.24 17.40 4.66
C GLY A 76 -1.75 16.32 3.71
N VAL A 77 -0.44 16.24 3.41
CA VAL A 77 0.12 15.18 2.55
C VAL A 77 0.96 14.23 3.39
N SER A 78 0.59 12.96 3.38
CA SER A 78 1.32 11.89 4.08
C SER A 78 1.29 10.60 3.26
N PHE A 79 2.25 9.74 3.52
CA PHE A 79 2.32 8.39 2.95
C PHE A 79 2.82 7.39 3.99
N VAL A 80 2.56 6.11 3.75
CA VAL A 80 3.05 5.02 4.60
C VAL A 80 4.31 4.44 3.98
N MET A 81 5.36 4.33 4.79
CA MET A 81 6.64 3.73 4.42
C MET A 81 6.83 2.43 5.20
N ALA A 82 7.27 1.38 4.54
CA ALA A 82 7.54 0.08 5.14
C ALA A 82 9.02 -0.28 5.03
N ASP A 83 9.63 -0.66 6.14
CA ASP A 83 10.89 -1.40 6.14
C ASP A 83 10.54 -2.89 5.98
N ILE A 84 10.98 -3.47 4.88
CA ILE A 84 10.62 -4.82 4.47
C ILE A 84 11.84 -5.72 4.70
N PRO A 85 11.92 -6.37 5.88
CA PRO A 85 13.00 -7.33 6.14
C PRO A 85 12.84 -8.56 5.26
N GLY A 86 13.96 -9.18 4.88
CA GLY A 86 13.96 -10.51 4.27
C GLY A 86 13.82 -10.59 2.75
N ILE A 87 13.79 -9.47 2.01
CA ILE A 87 13.97 -9.56 0.55
C ILE A 87 15.35 -10.18 0.24
N ILE A 88 16.32 -9.95 1.08
CA ILE A 88 17.73 -10.32 0.85
C ILE A 88 18.20 -11.49 1.72
N GLU A 89 17.60 -11.73 2.88
CA GLU A 89 18.10 -12.71 3.85
C GLU A 89 17.61 -14.15 3.63
N GLY A 90 16.73 -14.43 2.69
CA GLY A 90 16.12 -15.73 2.55
C GLY A 90 15.81 -16.21 1.14
N ALA A 91 15.94 -15.38 0.13
CA ALA A 91 15.57 -15.75 -1.24
C ALA A 91 16.55 -16.77 -1.83
N SER A 92 17.82 -16.69 -1.47
CA SER A 92 18.88 -17.61 -1.96
C SER A 92 18.90 -18.97 -1.25
N GLU A 93 18.29 -19.11 -0.06
CA GLU A 93 18.35 -20.34 0.74
C GLU A 93 17.12 -21.26 0.58
N GLY A 94 16.16 -20.94 -0.30
CA GLY A 94 15.02 -21.82 -0.57
C GLY A 94 14.04 -22.01 0.61
N ALA A 95 14.23 -21.29 1.71
CA ALA A 95 13.26 -21.21 2.78
C ALA A 95 12.14 -20.28 2.30
N GLY A 96 11.15 -20.84 1.61
CA GLY A 96 10.05 -20.15 0.97
C GLY A 96 9.42 -19.13 1.92
N LEU A 97 9.72 -17.87 1.68
CA LEU A 97 8.91 -16.76 2.16
C LEU A 97 7.51 -17.02 1.62
N GLY A 98 6.56 -17.31 2.50
CA GLY A 98 5.23 -17.79 2.11
C GLY A 98 4.58 -16.88 1.08
N HIS A 99 3.79 -17.46 0.17
CA HIS A 99 3.03 -16.78 -0.88
C HIS A 99 2.26 -15.53 -0.39
N ASP A 100 2.01 -15.44 0.90
CA ASP A 100 1.28 -14.32 1.50
C ASP A 100 2.13 -13.07 1.72
N PHE A 101 3.46 -13.21 1.90
CA PHE A 101 4.39 -12.08 1.97
C PHE A 101 4.53 -11.36 0.61
N HIS A 102 4.45 -12.11 -0.49
CA HIS A 102 4.49 -11.58 -1.86
C HIS A 102 3.39 -10.53 -2.12
N ARG A 103 2.19 -10.76 -1.59
CA ARG A 103 1.04 -9.86 -1.80
C ARG A 103 1.21 -8.49 -1.14
N HIS A 104 2.09 -8.33 -0.18
CA HIS A 104 2.23 -7.09 0.57
C HIS A 104 3.23 -6.12 -0.05
N ILE A 105 4.31 -6.65 -0.62
CA ILE A 105 5.34 -5.88 -1.31
C ILE A 105 4.85 -5.44 -2.69
N ASP A 106 4.10 -6.28 -3.38
CA ASP A 106 3.53 -5.99 -4.71
C ASP A 106 2.62 -4.75 -4.73
N ARG A 107 2.37 -4.14 -3.57
CA ARG A 107 1.50 -2.97 -3.43
C ARG A 107 2.23 -1.68 -3.16
N CYS A 108 3.52 -1.71 -2.87
CA CYS A 108 4.30 -0.49 -2.82
C CYS A 108 4.29 0.14 -4.20
N ARG A 109 3.95 1.42 -4.25
CA ARG A 109 3.90 2.20 -5.50
C ARG A 109 5.28 2.68 -5.92
N LEU A 110 6.19 2.82 -4.95
CA LEU A 110 7.54 3.35 -5.09
C LEU A 110 8.49 2.54 -4.20
N LEU A 111 9.71 2.31 -4.68
CA LEU A 111 10.78 1.71 -3.89
C LEU A 111 11.83 2.77 -3.56
N VAL A 112 12.36 2.71 -2.34
CA VAL A 112 13.55 3.47 -1.92
C VAL A 112 14.65 2.47 -1.62
N HIS A 113 15.64 2.44 -2.48
CA HIS A 113 16.78 1.52 -2.39
C HIS A 113 17.94 2.21 -1.66
N LEU A 114 18.22 1.78 -0.44
CA LEU A 114 19.32 2.29 0.35
C LEU A 114 20.59 1.49 0.09
N VAL A 115 21.67 2.22 -0.19
CA VAL A 115 23.02 1.68 -0.37
C VAL A 115 23.94 2.34 0.65
N ASP A 116 24.76 1.56 1.35
CA ASP A 116 25.78 2.07 2.26
C ASP A 116 27.01 2.54 1.48
N VAL A 117 27.25 3.83 1.49
CA VAL A 117 28.41 4.43 0.78
C VAL A 117 29.64 4.64 1.67
N SER A 118 29.53 4.29 2.96
CA SER A 118 30.62 4.48 3.90
C SER A 118 31.75 3.45 3.77
N GLY A 119 31.48 2.32 3.13
CA GLY A 119 32.39 1.18 3.12
C GLY A 119 32.53 0.47 4.48
N SER A 120 31.70 0.82 5.47
CA SER A 120 31.84 0.31 6.86
C SER A 120 31.66 -1.21 6.97
N GLU A 121 30.97 -1.83 6.03
CA GLU A 121 30.74 -3.28 5.98
C GLU A 121 31.75 -4.00 5.04
N GLY A 122 32.69 -3.26 4.44
CA GLY A 122 33.66 -3.83 3.51
C GLY A 122 33.09 -4.30 2.17
N ARG A 123 31.86 -3.84 1.82
CA ARG A 123 31.21 -4.16 0.56
C ARG A 123 31.37 -3.04 -0.45
N ASP A 124 31.30 -3.39 -1.74
CA ASP A 124 31.29 -2.42 -2.83
C ASP A 124 29.86 -1.91 -3.07
N PRO A 125 29.61 -0.59 -2.97
CA PRO A 125 28.29 -0.01 -3.15
C PRO A 125 27.66 -0.28 -4.52
N VAL A 126 28.46 -0.38 -5.59
CA VAL A 126 27.95 -0.69 -6.94
C VAL A 126 27.49 -2.14 -7.01
N ALA A 127 28.29 -3.06 -6.49
CA ALA A 127 27.93 -4.47 -6.43
C ALA A 127 26.69 -4.71 -5.55
N ASP A 128 26.56 -3.98 -4.44
CA ASP A 128 25.37 -4.02 -3.58
C ASP A 128 24.11 -3.56 -4.33
N PHE A 129 24.21 -2.46 -5.08
CA PHE A 129 23.11 -1.95 -5.91
C PHE A 129 22.67 -2.97 -6.95
N ASP A 130 23.59 -3.56 -7.70
CA ASP A 130 23.29 -4.54 -8.74
C ASP A 130 22.68 -5.82 -8.15
N ALA A 131 23.24 -6.33 -7.05
CA ALA A 131 22.75 -7.53 -6.38
C ALA A 131 21.29 -7.38 -5.92
N ILE A 132 20.91 -6.23 -5.35
CA ILE A 132 19.55 -5.95 -4.93
C ILE A 132 18.60 -5.91 -6.13
N ASN A 133 18.99 -5.24 -7.21
CA ASN A 133 18.15 -5.16 -8.41
C ASN A 133 17.96 -6.52 -9.06
N ASP A 134 18.97 -7.37 -9.05
CA ASP A 134 18.86 -8.73 -9.58
C ASP A 134 17.98 -9.60 -8.67
N GLU A 135 18.05 -9.42 -7.37
CA GLU A 135 17.18 -10.11 -6.44
C GLU A 135 15.71 -9.65 -6.58
N LEU A 136 15.46 -8.35 -6.72
CA LEU A 136 14.12 -7.82 -7.01
C LEU A 136 13.54 -8.42 -8.30
N LYS A 137 14.35 -8.56 -9.36
CA LYS A 137 13.93 -9.19 -10.63
C LYS A 137 13.60 -10.66 -10.46
N ASN A 138 14.44 -11.39 -9.71
CA ASN A 138 14.25 -12.81 -9.45
C ASN A 138 13.03 -13.06 -8.56
N TYR A 139 12.77 -12.13 -7.63
CA TYR A 139 11.67 -12.21 -6.69
C TYR A 139 10.33 -11.90 -7.35
N SER A 140 10.15 -10.73 -7.95
CA SER A 140 8.96 -10.30 -8.68
C SER A 140 9.33 -9.35 -9.81
N PRO A 141 9.15 -9.77 -11.07
CA PRO A 141 9.34 -8.88 -12.22
C PRO A 141 8.47 -7.62 -12.18
N GLU A 142 7.31 -7.69 -11.52
CA GLU A 142 6.41 -6.53 -11.36
C GLU A 142 6.99 -5.54 -10.35
N LEU A 143 7.55 -6.04 -9.24
CA LEU A 143 8.20 -5.21 -8.24
C LEU A 143 9.44 -4.52 -8.80
N ALA A 144 10.26 -5.24 -9.56
CA ALA A 144 11.45 -4.70 -10.23
C ALA A 144 11.13 -3.59 -11.25
N ARG A 145 9.91 -3.53 -11.77
CA ARG A 145 9.44 -2.47 -12.69
C ARG A 145 8.91 -1.24 -11.97
N ARG A 146 8.77 -1.28 -10.65
CA ARG A 146 8.28 -0.12 -9.90
C ARG A 146 9.28 1.03 -10.00
N PRO A 147 8.79 2.28 -9.98
CA PRO A 147 9.67 3.44 -9.84
C PRO A 147 10.54 3.28 -8.61
N GLN A 148 11.81 3.64 -8.74
CA GLN A 148 12.81 3.47 -7.69
C GLN A 148 13.62 4.75 -7.52
N ILE A 149 13.89 5.11 -6.26
CA ILE A 149 14.86 6.13 -5.88
C ILE A 149 16.01 5.40 -5.19
N VAL A 150 17.23 5.59 -5.67
CA VAL A 150 18.44 5.05 -5.03
C VAL A 150 19.03 6.10 -4.11
N VAL A 151 19.37 5.70 -2.91
CA VAL A 151 19.85 6.58 -1.85
C VAL A 151 21.18 6.09 -1.34
N GLY A 152 22.23 6.86 -1.56
CA GLY A 152 23.52 6.66 -0.92
C GLY A 152 23.46 7.14 0.52
N ASN A 153 23.38 6.21 1.47
CA ASN A 153 23.25 6.50 2.90
C ASN A 153 24.60 6.37 3.62
N LYS A 154 24.70 6.98 4.78
CA LYS A 154 25.89 7.08 5.65
C LYS A 154 26.99 7.96 5.06
N THR A 155 26.61 9.03 4.38
CA THR A 155 27.57 10.02 3.84
C THR A 155 28.39 10.70 4.92
N ASP A 156 27.94 10.73 6.17
CA ASP A 156 28.66 11.20 7.35
C ASP A 156 29.92 10.34 7.70
N LEU A 157 29.91 9.08 7.25
CA LEU A 157 31.01 8.13 7.45
C LEU A 157 31.81 7.86 6.17
N LEU A 158 31.54 8.61 5.10
CA LEU A 158 32.17 8.43 3.80
C LEU A 158 33.68 8.67 3.90
N GLN A 159 34.50 7.68 3.54
CA GLN A 159 35.93 7.74 3.53
C GLN A 159 36.51 8.08 2.15
N ASP A 160 35.87 7.61 1.11
CA ASP A 160 36.27 7.75 -0.28
C ASP A 160 35.16 8.38 -1.13
N PRO A 161 35.27 9.67 -1.47
CA PRO A 161 34.31 10.35 -2.35
C PRO A 161 34.20 9.74 -3.76
N GLU A 162 35.24 9.06 -4.26
CA GLU A 162 35.25 8.47 -5.60
C GLU A 162 34.25 7.29 -5.68
N GLN A 163 34.08 6.55 -4.59
CA GLN A 163 33.10 5.47 -4.53
C GLN A 163 31.65 6.00 -4.66
N LEU A 164 31.36 7.13 -4.03
CA LEU A 164 30.06 7.77 -4.11
C LEU A 164 29.75 8.24 -5.53
N GLU A 165 30.69 8.92 -6.18
CA GLU A 165 30.55 9.39 -7.55
C GLU A 165 30.43 8.23 -8.54
N THR A 166 31.17 7.14 -8.32
CA THR A 166 31.08 5.93 -9.14
C THR A 166 29.70 5.29 -9.03
N LEU A 167 29.18 5.14 -7.82
CA LEU A 167 27.83 4.63 -7.59
C LEU A 167 26.78 5.53 -8.25
N LYS A 168 26.87 6.85 -8.04
CA LYS A 168 25.93 7.82 -8.61
C LYS A 168 25.86 7.71 -10.12
N LYS A 169 27.02 7.71 -10.79
CA LYS A 169 27.09 7.56 -12.24
C LYS A 169 26.49 6.26 -12.71
N HIS A 170 26.79 5.14 -12.05
CA HIS A 170 26.25 3.82 -12.40
C HIS A 170 24.71 3.77 -12.26
N VAL A 171 24.17 4.34 -11.18
CA VAL A 171 22.73 4.42 -10.91
C VAL A 171 22.02 5.29 -11.95
N GLU A 172 22.60 6.47 -12.31
CA GLU A 172 22.05 7.37 -13.31
C GLU A 172 22.10 6.76 -14.72
N GLU A 173 23.18 6.05 -15.06
CA GLU A 173 23.30 5.28 -16.33
C GLU A 173 22.26 4.14 -16.40
N ALA A 174 21.90 3.53 -15.27
CA ALA A 174 20.83 2.54 -15.18
C ALA A 174 19.42 3.18 -15.25
N GLY A 175 19.32 4.53 -15.28
CA GLY A 175 18.05 5.25 -15.43
C GLY A 175 17.30 5.54 -14.13
N TYR A 176 17.93 5.40 -12.98
CA TYR A 176 17.33 5.69 -11.69
C TYR A 176 17.74 7.06 -11.16
N SER A 177 16.90 7.65 -10.30
CA SER A 177 17.22 8.86 -9.56
C SER A 177 18.12 8.53 -8.37
N PHE A 178 19.17 9.32 -8.16
CA PHE A 178 20.10 9.17 -7.06
C PHE A 178 20.00 10.34 -6.08
N LEU A 179 20.03 10.05 -4.79
CA LEU A 179 20.09 11.04 -3.71
C LEU A 179 21.16 10.64 -2.69
N GLU A 180 21.79 11.64 -2.09
CA GLU A 180 22.79 11.48 -1.05
C GLU A 180 22.20 11.82 0.31
N MET A 181 22.47 11.00 1.33
CA MET A 181 21.85 11.18 2.62
C MET A 181 22.69 10.61 3.76
N SER A 182 22.49 11.16 4.96
CA SER A 182 22.82 10.49 6.22
C SER A 182 21.59 10.45 7.11
N ALA A 183 21.05 9.26 7.33
CA ALA A 183 19.92 9.07 8.24
C ALA A 183 20.30 9.42 9.68
N ALA A 184 21.56 9.17 10.08
CA ALA A 184 22.04 9.44 11.44
C ALA A 184 22.12 10.94 11.75
N THR A 185 22.57 11.74 10.79
CA THR A 185 22.70 13.20 10.94
C THR A 185 21.51 13.99 10.44
N HIS A 186 20.48 13.31 9.89
CA HIS A 186 19.30 13.89 9.24
C HIS A 186 19.58 14.69 7.95
N GLN A 187 20.81 14.65 7.44
CA GLN A 187 21.18 15.34 6.21
C GLN A 187 20.51 14.65 5.02
N GLY A 188 19.90 15.42 4.10
CA GLY A 188 19.22 14.91 2.90
C GLY A 188 17.86 14.25 3.15
N THR A 189 17.48 13.95 4.40
CA THR A 189 16.21 13.23 4.70
C THR A 189 14.97 14.00 4.28
N ARG A 190 14.96 15.33 4.44
CA ARG A 190 13.86 16.19 4.01
C ARG A 190 13.71 16.21 2.49
N GLU A 191 14.80 16.27 1.77
CA GLU A 191 14.81 16.24 0.31
C GLU A 191 14.27 14.90 -0.22
N LEU A 192 14.69 13.79 0.39
CA LEU A 192 14.15 12.48 0.09
C LEU A 192 12.64 12.42 0.28
N VAL A 193 12.12 12.86 1.44
CA VAL A 193 10.68 12.87 1.74
C VAL A 193 9.90 13.71 0.74
N GLN A 194 10.38 14.89 0.37
CA GLN A 194 9.75 15.74 -0.63
C GLN A 194 9.79 15.12 -2.04
N THR A 195 10.88 14.47 -2.41
CA THR A 195 11.01 13.78 -3.70
C THR A 195 10.05 12.60 -3.78
N ILE A 196 9.95 11.79 -2.72
CA ILE A 196 8.97 10.70 -2.61
C ILE A 196 7.54 11.25 -2.78
N GLY A 197 7.17 12.30 -2.03
CA GLY A 197 5.84 12.89 -2.09
C GLY A 197 5.48 13.37 -3.51
N ARG A 198 6.44 14.01 -4.20
CA ARG A 198 6.28 14.45 -5.59
C ARG A 198 6.10 13.27 -6.54
N MET A 199 6.91 12.23 -6.42
CA MET A 199 6.78 11.03 -7.27
C MET A 199 5.46 10.32 -7.02
N LEU A 200 5.06 10.12 -5.77
CA LEU A 200 3.79 9.48 -5.43
C LEU A 200 2.58 10.24 -5.98
N SER A 201 2.63 11.58 -6.05
CA SER A 201 1.55 12.39 -6.62
C SER A 201 1.39 12.20 -8.13
N GLN A 202 2.44 11.78 -8.83
CA GLN A 202 2.44 11.52 -10.28
C GLN A 202 2.08 10.07 -10.62
N LEU A 203 2.21 9.16 -9.66
CA LEU A 203 1.88 7.76 -9.87
C LEU A 203 0.36 7.55 -9.81
N PRO A 204 -0.17 6.59 -10.61
CA PRO A 204 -1.57 6.24 -10.54
C PRO A 204 -1.94 5.80 -9.11
N PRO A 205 -3.17 6.08 -8.67
CA PRO A 205 -3.65 5.58 -7.38
C PRO A 205 -3.61 4.05 -7.36
N VAL A 206 -3.51 3.48 -6.17
CA VAL A 206 -3.65 2.03 -5.99
C VAL A 206 -4.96 1.58 -6.61
N VAL A 207 -4.93 0.46 -7.36
CA VAL A 207 -6.10 -0.08 -8.03
C VAL A 207 -7.23 -0.24 -7.02
N VAL A 208 -8.31 0.51 -7.20
CA VAL A 208 -9.54 0.33 -6.46
C VAL A 208 -10.23 -0.89 -7.04
N TYR A 209 -10.37 -1.93 -6.25
CA TYR A 209 -11.11 -3.11 -6.69
C TYR A 209 -12.59 -2.76 -6.76
N GLU A 210 -13.20 -3.03 -7.90
CA GLU A 210 -14.66 -2.99 -8.01
C GLU A 210 -15.24 -4.17 -7.21
N PRO A 211 -16.36 -3.97 -6.51
CA PRO A 211 -16.98 -5.06 -5.79
C PRO A 211 -17.44 -6.15 -6.79
N GLU A 212 -17.03 -7.40 -6.53
CA GLU A 212 -17.45 -8.54 -7.36
C GLU A 212 -18.97 -8.78 -7.29
N TYR A 213 -19.59 -8.34 -6.21
CA TYR A 213 -21.02 -8.43 -6.01
C TYR A 213 -21.65 -7.03 -6.00
N VAL A 214 -22.47 -6.77 -7.00
CA VAL A 214 -23.37 -5.62 -7.00
C VAL A 214 -24.78 -6.15 -6.67
N PRO A 215 -25.34 -5.82 -5.49
CA PRO A 215 -26.68 -6.26 -5.15
C PRO A 215 -27.66 -5.72 -6.19
N ARG A 216 -28.29 -6.62 -6.92
CA ARG A 216 -29.40 -6.23 -7.80
C ARG A 216 -30.62 -6.02 -6.93
N PRO A 217 -31.34 -4.91 -7.08
CA PRO A 217 -32.64 -4.81 -6.47
C PRO A 217 -33.51 -5.98 -6.93
N PRO A 218 -34.28 -6.61 -6.04
CA PRO A 218 -35.12 -7.73 -6.41
C PRO A 218 -36.02 -7.31 -7.59
N GLU A 219 -35.96 -8.09 -8.67
CA GLU A 219 -36.85 -7.89 -9.81
C GLU A 219 -38.26 -8.16 -9.31
N VAL A 220 -39.07 -7.13 -9.24
CA VAL A 220 -40.47 -7.23 -8.89
C VAL A 220 -41.20 -7.51 -10.19
N ASP A 221 -41.71 -8.73 -10.33
CA ASP A 221 -42.56 -9.09 -11.45
C ASP A 221 -43.87 -8.33 -11.35
N THR A 222 -43.97 -7.23 -12.07
CA THR A 222 -45.16 -6.39 -12.16
C THR A 222 -46.14 -6.86 -13.25
N SER A 223 -45.87 -7.97 -13.91
CA SER A 223 -46.73 -8.51 -14.99
C SER A 223 -48.03 -9.08 -14.48
N GLN A 224 -48.09 -9.43 -13.20
CA GLN A 224 -49.34 -9.93 -12.59
C GLN A 224 -50.27 -8.77 -12.28
N PRO A 225 -51.57 -8.86 -12.72
CA PRO A 225 -52.51 -7.77 -12.54
C PRO A 225 -52.86 -7.56 -11.06
N LEU A 226 -53.10 -6.30 -10.71
CA LEU A 226 -53.63 -5.94 -9.40
C LEU A 226 -55.13 -6.29 -9.34
N THR A 227 -55.54 -6.89 -8.23
CA THR A 227 -56.98 -7.08 -7.92
C THR A 227 -57.42 -5.93 -7.03
N ILE A 228 -58.46 -5.25 -7.43
CA ILE A 228 -59.01 -4.10 -6.70
C ILE A 228 -60.43 -4.45 -6.27
N HIS A 229 -60.66 -4.46 -4.96
CA HIS A 229 -61.98 -4.64 -4.35
C HIS A 229 -62.39 -3.36 -3.64
N VAL A 230 -63.68 -3.07 -3.68
CA VAL A 230 -64.25 -1.92 -2.97
C VAL A 230 -65.26 -2.43 -1.96
N GLU A 231 -64.97 -2.29 -0.69
CA GLU A 231 -65.87 -2.63 0.41
C GLU A 231 -66.03 -1.41 1.33
N ASP A 232 -67.22 -1.05 1.67
CA ASP A 232 -67.56 0.05 2.61
C ASP A 232 -66.75 1.35 2.36
N ASN A 233 -66.71 1.80 1.11
CA ASN A 233 -66.00 3.01 0.69
C ASN A 233 -64.46 2.92 0.89
N THR A 234 -63.92 1.71 1.08
CA THR A 234 -62.51 1.40 1.21
C THR A 234 -62.04 0.62 -0.01
N TRP A 235 -60.94 1.08 -0.61
CA TRP A 235 -60.32 0.39 -1.74
C TRP A 235 -59.28 -0.60 -1.19
N LEU A 236 -59.51 -1.91 -1.38
CA LEU A 236 -58.56 -2.96 -1.10
C LEU A 236 -57.85 -3.31 -2.41
N VAL A 237 -56.55 -3.13 -2.40
CA VAL A 237 -55.70 -3.43 -3.57
C VAL A 237 -54.75 -4.57 -3.19
N GLU A 238 -54.89 -5.69 -3.90
CA GLU A 238 -54.08 -6.89 -3.69
C GLU A 238 -53.28 -7.20 -4.95
N GLY A 239 -52.04 -7.61 -4.74
CA GLY A 239 -51.18 -8.08 -5.79
C GLY A 239 -49.90 -8.71 -5.23
N PRO A 240 -49.38 -9.78 -5.84
CA PRO A 240 -48.24 -10.53 -5.33
C PRO A 240 -46.96 -9.65 -5.16
N TRP A 241 -46.87 -8.57 -5.91
CA TRP A 241 -45.75 -7.63 -5.88
C TRP A 241 -45.98 -6.42 -4.94
N LEU A 242 -47.17 -6.27 -4.38
CA LEU A 242 -47.45 -5.24 -3.37
C LEU A 242 -47.06 -5.65 -1.95
N GLN A 243 -46.87 -6.95 -1.72
CA GLN A 243 -46.53 -7.51 -0.42
C GLN A 243 -45.04 -7.70 -0.19
N ARG A 244 -44.18 -7.19 -1.10
CA ARG A 244 -42.73 -7.25 -0.98
C ARG A 244 -42.10 -5.92 -0.64
#